data_c1cf60de59cb6a2bc7b97d1c534bc506
#
_entry.id   c1cf60de59cb6a2bc7b97d1c534bc506
#
_cell.length_a   1.000
_cell.length_b   1.000
_cell.length_c   1.000
_cell.angle_alpha   90.00
_cell.angle_beta   90.00
_cell.angle_gamma   90.00
#
_symmetry.space_group_name_H-M   'P 1'
#
loop_
_entity.id
_entity.type
_entity.pdbx_description
1 polymer ?
#
loop_
_entity_poly.entity_id
_entity_poly.type
_entity_poly.pdbx_seq_one_letter_code
_entity_poly.pdbx_strand_id
1 'polypeptide(L)'
;MLFRSAIPGLPQKSGKVRDVFDLGDKLLMVVTDRISAFDVILPCGVPDKGKVLNQLSLFWMEFFGMKNHLVTANVDEYPAELKPYKEDLRGRSMLVKKVKMVEVECIARGYLTGSGWKEYQKSGTVNGMKLREGYENASKLDEVLFTPTTKAAIGDHDEAINFAETVQLVGEKTAALLRDTTVSLYSKAADYARERGIIIADTKFEFGLDADGSLILADEVLTPDSSRFWPVSSYAVGKNPPSLDKQYVRDWLDSINFNHQPPGPVLPDDVISRTREIYLKAFKDLSGREIV
;
A
#
# COMPACT_ATOMS: atom_id res chain seq x y z
N MET A 1 -5.07 12.55 16.61
CA MET A 1 -5.15 11.14 16.15
C MET A 1 -6.59 10.80 15.82
N LEU A 2 -6.86 10.25 14.63
CA LEU A 2 -8.20 9.80 14.21
C LEU A 2 -8.22 8.26 14.12
N PHE A 3 -8.85 7.60 15.07
CA PHE A 3 -8.92 6.14 15.08
C PHE A 3 -10.10 5.60 14.25
N ARG A 4 -11.23 6.30 14.23
CA ARG A 4 -12.40 6.04 13.38
C ARG A 4 -12.98 7.35 12.93
N SER A 5 -13.44 7.40 11.70
CA SER A 5 -14.26 8.50 11.21
C SER A 5 -15.74 8.13 11.29
N ALA A 6 -16.59 9.12 11.54
CA ALA A 6 -18.03 8.95 11.53
C ALA A 6 -18.66 10.20 10.91
N ILE A 7 -19.43 10.00 9.84
CA ILE A 7 -20.18 11.05 9.18
C ILE A 7 -21.65 10.61 9.17
N PRO A 8 -22.45 11.09 10.12
CA PRO A 8 -23.85 10.69 10.25
C PRO A 8 -24.63 10.88 8.94
N GLY A 9 -25.44 9.91 8.60
CA GLY A 9 -26.30 9.95 7.40
C GLY A 9 -25.65 9.44 6.12
N LEU A 10 -24.34 9.18 6.09
CA LEU A 10 -23.67 8.58 4.94
C LEU A 10 -23.43 7.08 5.15
N PRO A 11 -23.73 6.23 4.15
CA PRO A 11 -23.35 4.82 4.16
C PRO A 11 -21.84 4.68 4.27
N GLN A 12 -21.38 3.88 5.23
CA GLN A 12 -19.97 3.70 5.54
C GLN A 12 -19.56 2.22 5.42
N LYS A 13 -18.41 1.99 4.80
CA LYS A 13 -17.68 0.73 4.84
C LYS A 13 -16.32 0.97 5.48
N SER A 14 -16.01 0.24 6.55
CA SER A 14 -14.72 0.33 7.25
C SER A 14 -13.83 -0.82 6.84
N GLY A 15 -12.64 -0.49 6.34
CA GLY A 15 -11.53 -1.43 6.15
C GLY A 15 -10.62 -1.50 7.37
N LYS A 16 -9.48 -2.18 7.24
CA LYS A 16 -8.50 -2.33 8.33
C LYS A 16 -7.97 -0.98 8.84
N VAL A 17 -7.69 -0.04 7.91
CA VAL A 17 -7.08 1.26 8.24
C VAL A 17 -7.77 2.45 7.56
N ARG A 18 -8.81 2.22 6.77
CA ARG A 18 -9.56 3.25 6.04
C ARG A 18 -11.04 3.12 6.28
N ASP A 19 -11.73 4.26 6.24
CA ASP A 19 -13.18 4.34 6.21
C ASP A 19 -13.58 4.96 4.87
N VAL A 20 -14.57 4.37 4.20
CA VAL A 20 -15.07 4.80 2.90
C VAL A 20 -16.52 5.13 3.02
N PHE A 21 -16.91 6.35 2.65
CA PHE A 21 -18.28 6.84 2.67
C PHE A 21 -18.81 6.97 1.25
N ASP A 22 -20.04 6.50 1.04
CA ASP A 22 -20.72 6.56 -0.25
C ASP A 22 -21.51 7.88 -0.37
N LEU A 23 -21.13 8.69 -1.37
CA LEU A 23 -21.76 9.97 -1.70
C LEU A 23 -22.62 9.90 -2.98
N GLY A 24 -23.00 8.68 -3.41
CA GLY A 24 -23.79 8.47 -4.64
C GLY A 24 -22.87 8.25 -5.85
N ASP A 25 -22.45 9.32 -6.52
CA ASP A 25 -21.58 9.26 -7.70
C ASP A 25 -20.06 9.17 -7.36
N LYS A 26 -19.70 9.48 -6.11
CA LYS A 26 -18.33 9.51 -5.60
C LYS A 26 -18.19 8.75 -4.29
N LEU A 27 -16.95 8.51 -3.90
CA LEU A 27 -16.60 8.00 -2.57
C LEU A 27 -15.71 9.02 -1.86
N LEU A 28 -15.94 9.21 -0.56
CA LEU A 28 -14.96 9.83 0.32
C LEU A 28 -14.14 8.73 0.99
N MET A 29 -12.86 8.71 0.74
CA MET A 29 -11.91 7.82 1.40
C MET A 29 -11.22 8.57 2.53
N VAL A 30 -11.32 8.05 3.76
CA VAL A 30 -10.68 8.63 4.94
C VAL A 30 -9.65 7.64 5.49
N VAL A 31 -8.39 8.03 5.45
CA VAL A 31 -7.29 7.21 6.00
C VAL A 31 -7.14 7.53 7.48
N THR A 32 -7.37 6.53 8.30
CA THR A 32 -7.29 6.65 9.76
C THR A 32 -5.88 6.39 10.29
N ASP A 33 -5.69 6.66 11.57
CA ASP A 33 -4.42 6.38 12.25
C ASP A 33 -4.36 4.94 12.80
N ARG A 34 -5.37 4.09 12.48
CA ARG A 34 -5.32 2.66 12.80
C ARG A 34 -4.12 2.00 12.15
N ILE A 35 -3.56 1.02 12.82
CA ILE A 35 -2.51 0.16 12.27
C ILE A 35 -2.94 -1.30 12.33
N SER A 36 -2.63 -2.05 11.30
CA SER A 36 -2.85 -3.49 11.23
C SER A 36 -1.56 -4.19 10.82
N ALA A 37 -1.29 -5.33 11.41
CA ALA A 37 -0.19 -6.21 11.02
C ALA A 37 -0.65 -7.66 11.11
N PHE A 38 -0.19 -8.52 10.18
CA PHE A 38 -0.61 -9.92 10.08
C PHE A 38 -2.15 -10.08 10.03
N ASP A 39 -2.81 -9.17 9.27
CA ASP A 39 -4.27 -9.06 9.13
C ASP A 39 -5.05 -8.71 10.40
N VAL A 40 -4.37 -8.49 11.52
CA VAL A 40 -4.96 -8.08 12.80
C VAL A 40 -4.90 -6.56 12.95
N ILE A 41 -6.06 -5.93 13.22
CA ILE A 41 -6.14 -4.51 13.57
C ILE A 41 -5.72 -4.39 15.04
N LEU A 42 -4.71 -3.56 15.31
CA LEU A 42 -4.25 -3.31 16.67
C LEU A 42 -5.18 -2.31 17.38
N PRO A 43 -5.38 -2.43 18.70
CA PRO A 43 -6.30 -1.59 19.47
C PRO A 43 -5.77 -0.18 19.72
N CYS A 44 -4.67 0.21 19.10
CA CYS A 44 -4.04 1.52 19.17
C CYS A 44 -3.82 2.10 17.77
N GLY A 45 -3.61 3.40 17.71
CA GLY A 45 -3.28 4.12 16.46
C GLY A 45 -1.88 4.72 16.51
N VAL A 46 -1.35 5.02 15.33
CA VAL A 46 -0.10 5.77 15.17
C VAL A 46 -0.46 7.19 14.73
N PRO A 47 -0.18 8.23 15.54
CA PRO A 47 -0.52 9.61 15.18
C PRO A 47 0.06 10.00 13.81
N ASP A 48 -0.71 10.76 13.03
CA ASP A 48 -0.38 11.24 11.68
C ASP A 48 -0.24 10.16 10.59
N LYS A 49 -0.32 8.86 10.94
CA LYS A 49 -0.21 7.77 9.97
C LYS A 49 -1.18 7.96 8.80
N GLY A 50 -2.43 8.25 9.09
CA GLY A 50 -3.44 8.47 8.06
C GLY A 50 -3.11 9.62 7.12
N LYS A 51 -2.55 10.70 7.65
CA LYS A 51 -2.08 11.84 6.86
C LYS A 51 -0.91 11.47 5.95
N VAL A 52 0.08 10.76 6.49
CA VAL A 52 1.24 10.29 5.72
C VAL A 52 0.81 9.41 4.55
N LEU A 53 -0.03 8.40 4.80
CA LEU A 53 -0.46 7.47 3.74
C LEU A 53 -1.26 8.18 2.64
N ASN A 54 -2.19 9.06 3.04
CA ASN A 54 -3.01 9.82 2.09
C ASN A 54 -2.15 10.75 1.23
N GLN A 55 -1.30 11.58 1.86
CA GLN A 55 -0.51 12.57 1.14
C GLN A 55 0.60 11.93 0.30
N LEU A 56 1.14 10.78 0.72
CA LEU A 56 2.10 10.03 -0.10
C LEU A 56 1.44 9.42 -1.34
N SER A 57 0.22 8.88 -1.19
CA SER A 57 -0.56 8.40 -2.36
C SER A 57 -0.84 9.54 -3.35
N LEU A 58 -1.23 10.72 -2.86
CA LEU A 58 -1.46 11.91 -3.70
C LEU A 58 -0.18 12.35 -4.42
N PHE A 59 0.96 12.36 -3.72
CA PHE A 59 2.26 12.66 -4.31
C PHE A 59 2.59 11.71 -5.47
N TRP A 60 2.41 10.40 -5.29
CA TRP A 60 2.70 9.43 -6.35
C TRP A 60 1.70 9.49 -7.51
N MET A 61 0.43 9.76 -7.25
CA MET A 61 -0.56 9.98 -8.31
C MET A 61 -0.18 11.19 -9.17
N GLU A 62 0.27 12.28 -8.54
CA GLU A 62 0.79 13.46 -9.21
C GLU A 62 2.07 13.15 -10.02
N PHE A 63 3.04 12.46 -9.40
CA PHE A 63 4.32 12.09 -10.01
C PHE A 63 4.15 11.23 -11.25
N PHE A 64 3.26 10.25 -11.23
CA PHE A 64 3.01 9.39 -12.37
C PHE A 64 2.25 10.08 -13.50
N GLY A 65 1.42 11.07 -13.22
CA GLY A 65 0.55 11.72 -14.19
C GLY A 65 -0.41 10.75 -14.90
N MET A 66 -0.55 9.54 -14.38
CA MET A 66 -1.46 8.54 -14.92
C MET A 66 -2.91 8.85 -14.53
N LYS A 67 -3.86 8.50 -15.39
CA LYS A 67 -5.29 8.55 -15.08
C LYS A 67 -5.56 7.78 -13.77
N ASN A 68 -6.17 8.46 -12.81
CA ASN A 68 -6.43 7.90 -11.49
C ASN A 68 -7.83 8.28 -11.00
N HIS A 69 -8.24 7.73 -9.88
CA HIS A 69 -9.58 7.91 -9.34
C HIS A 69 -9.79 9.24 -8.59
N LEU A 70 -8.73 9.99 -8.32
CA LEU A 70 -8.82 11.24 -7.54
C LEU A 70 -9.73 12.27 -8.23
N VAL A 71 -10.65 12.85 -7.47
CA VAL A 71 -11.40 14.05 -7.84
C VAL A 71 -10.73 15.26 -7.21
N THR A 72 -10.62 15.27 -5.88
CA THR A 72 -9.90 16.29 -5.12
C THR A 72 -9.54 15.78 -3.72
N ALA A 73 -8.46 16.30 -3.15
CA ALA A 73 -8.10 16.12 -1.74
C ALA A 73 -8.16 17.45 -0.97
N ASN A 74 -8.58 18.53 -1.65
CA ASN A 74 -8.79 19.81 -1.01
C ASN A 74 -10.15 19.81 -0.29
N VAL A 75 -10.14 19.79 1.03
CA VAL A 75 -11.36 19.78 1.86
C VAL A 75 -12.26 20.99 1.67
N ASP A 76 -11.75 22.09 1.11
CA ASP A 76 -12.53 23.28 0.80
C ASP A 76 -13.45 23.08 -0.43
N GLU A 77 -13.13 22.10 -1.28
CA GLU A 77 -13.89 21.71 -2.48
C GLU A 77 -14.88 20.56 -2.21
N TYR A 78 -14.91 20.06 -0.99
CA TYR A 78 -15.80 18.96 -0.63
C TYR A 78 -17.28 19.42 -0.60
N PRO A 79 -18.22 18.49 -0.86
CA PRO A 79 -19.65 18.76 -0.75
C PRO A 79 -20.04 19.36 0.61
N ALA A 80 -21.17 20.09 0.61
CA ALA A 80 -21.58 20.87 1.78
C ALA A 80 -21.80 20.04 3.04
N GLU A 81 -22.28 18.81 2.90
CA GLU A 81 -22.48 17.85 4.00
C GLU A 81 -21.19 17.44 4.71
N LEU A 82 -20.03 17.59 4.06
CA LEU A 82 -18.72 17.26 4.64
C LEU A 82 -18.06 18.46 5.35
N LYS A 83 -18.58 19.68 5.17
CA LYS A 83 -18.00 20.89 5.77
C LYS A 83 -17.85 20.86 7.29
N PRO A 84 -18.79 20.29 8.08
CA PRO A 84 -18.65 20.18 9.53
C PRO A 84 -17.44 19.34 9.97
N TYR A 85 -16.95 18.44 9.11
CA TYR A 85 -15.88 17.48 9.39
C TYR A 85 -14.53 17.89 8.78
N LYS A 86 -14.46 19.09 8.21
CA LYS A 86 -13.31 19.58 7.43
C LYS A 86 -11.97 19.39 8.16
N GLU A 87 -11.90 19.73 9.43
CA GLU A 87 -10.64 19.66 10.19
C GLU A 87 -10.20 18.19 10.45
N ASP A 88 -11.16 17.29 10.69
CA ASP A 88 -10.87 15.86 10.84
C ASP A 88 -10.45 15.20 9.52
N LEU A 89 -10.93 15.71 8.39
CA LEU A 89 -10.67 15.19 7.04
C LEU A 89 -9.38 15.75 6.42
N ARG A 90 -8.90 16.89 6.91
CA ARG A 90 -7.75 17.61 6.33
C ARG A 90 -6.49 16.73 6.29
N GLY A 91 -5.90 16.62 5.09
CA GLY A 91 -4.64 15.93 4.83
C GLY A 91 -4.74 14.39 4.86
N ARG A 92 -5.87 13.81 5.31
CA ARG A 92 -6.06 12.36 5.45
C ARG A 92 -7.22 11.78 4.64
N SER A 93 -7.82 12.57 3.80
CA SER A 93 -8.95 12.14 2.98
C SER A 93 -8.81 12.57 1.53
N MET A 94 -9.50 11.87 0.67
CA MET A 94 -9.67 12.20 -0.74
C MET A 94 -11.07 11.86 -1.22
N LEU A 95 -11.63 12.73 -2.06
CA LEU A 95 -12.84 12.48 -2.81
C LEU A 95 -12.43 11.80 -4.12
N VAL A 96 -13.02 10.64 -4.41
CA VAL A 96 -12.64 9.82 -5.56
C VAL A 96 -13.85 9.43 -6.40
N LYS A 97 -13.64 9.17 -7.67
CA LYS A 97 -14.64 8.56 -8.56
C LYS A 97 -14.90 7.12 -8.14
N LYS A 98 -16.13 6.67 -8.27
CA LYS A 98 -16.43 5.25 -8.26
C LYS A 98 -15.91 4.65 -9.56
N VAL A 99 -15.05 3.67 -9.45
CA VAL A 99 -14.50 2.92 -10.60
C VAL A 99 -14.81 1.43 -10.43
N LYS A 100 -14.96 0.74 -11.55
CA LYS A 100 -15.06 -0.72 -11.53
C LYS A 100 -13.69 -1.29 -11.22
N MET A 101 -13.47 -1.67 -9.96
CA MET A 101 -12.18 -2.24 -9.53
C MET A 101 -11.92 -3.56 -10.25
N VAL A 102 -10.66 -3.78 -10.60
CA VAL A 102 -10.16 -5.08 -11.06
C VAL A 102 -9.90 -5.94 -9.83
N GLU A 103 -10.37 -7.18 -9.86
CA GLU A 103 -10.27 -8.10 -8.71
C GLU A 103 -8.91 -8.83 -8.66
N VAL A 104 -7.85 -8.08 -8.93
CA VAL A 104 -6.45 -8.52 -8.88
C VAL A 104 -5.64 -7.45 -8.16
N GLU A 105 -4.91 -7.84 -7.15
CA GLU A 105 -3.88 -7.01 -6.56
C GLU A 105 -2.59 -7.14 -7.37
N CYS A 106 -2.07 -6.02 -7.82
CA CYS A 106 -0.94 -5.97 -8.74
C CYS A 106 0.35 -5.68 -7.98
N ILE A 107 1.14 -6.71 -7.72
CA ILE A 107 2.38 -6.61 -6.95
C ILE A 107 3.58 -6.60 -7.90
N ALA A 108 4.44 -5.58 -7.76
CA ALA A 108 5.76 -5.54 -8.39
C ALA A 108 6.85 -5.82 -7.35
N ARG A 109 7.83 -6.67 -7.72
CA ARG A 109 8.99 -6.97 -6.88
C ARG A 109 10.28 -6.72 -7.64
N GLY A 110 11.12 -5.82 -7.12
CA GLY A 110 12.47 -5.61 -7.63
C GLY A 110 13.52 -6.28 -6.76
N TYR A 111 13.12 -6.77 -5.58
CA TYR A 111 13.98 -7.47 -4.62
C TYR A 111 13.27 -8.70 -4.07
N LEU A 112 14.05 -9.72 -3.76
CA LEU A 112 13.54 -10.99 -3.24
C LEU A 112 13.45 -10.94 -1.72
N THR A 113 12.23 -10.79 -1.20
CA THR A 113 11.98 -10.67 0.24
C THR A 113 10.56 -11.12 0.61
N GLY A 114 10.26 -11.21 1.89
CA GLY A 114 8.92 -11.54 2.41
C GLY A 114 8.42 -12.90 1.92
N SER A 115 7.17 -12.93 1.41
CA SER A 115 6.56 -14.15 0.88
C SER A 115 7.30 -14.71 -0.33
N GLY A 116 7.80 -13.83 -1.22
CA GLY A 116 8.60 -14.25 -2.39
C GLY A 116 9.89 -14.95 -1.98
N TRP A 117 10.59 -14.47 -0.96
CA TRP A 117 11.77 -15.14 -0.43
C TRP A 117 11.44 -16.52 0.18
N LYS A 118 10.35 -16.60 0.95
CA LYS A 118 9.90 -17.88 1.53
C LYS A 118 9.55 -18.92 0.45
N GLU A 119 8.89 -18.50 -0.61
CA GLU A 119 8.55 -19.37 -1.75
C GLU A 119 9.83 -19.81 -2.47
N TYR A 120 10.72 -18.87 -2.78
CA TYR A 120 11.99 -19.18 -3.44
C TYR A 120 12.85 -20.18 -2.65
N GLN A 121 12.96 -20.02 -1.34
CA GLN A 121 13.69 -20.98 -0.50
C GLN A 121 13.11 -22.40 -0.60
N LYS A 122 11.79 -22.52 -0.77
CA LYS A 122 11.09 -23.81 -0.82
C LYS A 122 11.15 -24.48 -2.19
N SER A 123 11.06 -23.70 -3.25
CA SER A 123 10.81 -24.24 -4.61
C SER A 123 11.71 -23.66 -5.70
N GLY A 124 12.51 -22.64 -5.42
CA GLY A 124 13.25 -21.89 -6.42
C GLY A 124 12.39 -21.04 -7.35
N THR A 125 11.09 -20.82 -6.96
CA THR A 125 10.12 -20.06 -7.76
C THR A 125 9.55 -18.88 -6.97
N VAL A 126 8.97 -17.91 -7.67
CA VAL A 126 8.09 -16.87 -7.12
C VAL A 126 6.86 -16.75 -8.02
N ASN A 127 5.66 -16.93 -7.47
CA ASN A 127 4.40 -17.01 -8.23
C ASN A 127 4.50 -17.96 -9.44
N GLY A 128 5.13 -19.13 -9.24
CA GLY A 128 5.33 -20.14 -10.28
C GLY A 128 6.43 -19.81 -11.30
N MET A 129 7.05 -18.64 -11.26
CA MET A 129 8.19 -18.27 -12.12
C MET A 129 9.48 -18.84 -11.55
N LYS A 130 10.19 -19.67 -12.31
CA LYS A 130 11.50 -20.20 -11.90
C LYS A 130 12.54 -19.09 -11.94
N LEU A 131 13.22 -18.89 -10.83
CA LEU A 131 14.33 -17.95 -10.75
C LEU A 131 15.68 -18.69 -10.83
N ARG A 132 16.76 -17.95 -11.17
CA ARG A 132 18.09 -18.51 -11.12
C ARG A 132 18.49 -18.90 -9.70
N GLU A 133 19.42 -19.79 -9.57
CA GLU A 133 20.01 -20.17 -8.28
C GLU A 133 20.91 -19.06 -7.72
N GLY A 134 21.15 -19.11 -6.41
CA GLY A 134 22.08 -18.21 -5.72
C GLY A 134 21.51 -16.88 -5.28
N TYR A 135 20.20 -16.67 -5.36
CA TYR A 135 19.58 -15.54 -4.66
C TYR A 135 19.58 -15.76 -3.15
N GLU A 136 19.80 -14.68 -2.43
CA GLU A 136 19.67 -14.59 -0.98
C GLU A 136 18.52 -13.64 -0.59
N ASN A 137 18.17 -13.61 0.69
CA ASN A 137 17.20 -12.62 1.16
C ASN A 137 17.66 -11.20 0.84
N ALA A 138 16.72 -10.34 0.44
CA ALA A 138 16.97 -8.98 -0.01
C ALA A 138 17.86 -8.86 -1.28
N SER A 139 18.15 -9.93 -2.03
CA SER A 139 18.82 -9.83 -3.32
C SER A 139 17.98 -8.97 -4.29
N LYS A 140 18.66 -8.09 -5.03
CA LYS A 140 18.04 -7.42 -6.18
C LYS A 140 17.77 -8.47 -7.25
N LEU A 141 16.56 -8.46 -7.80
CA LEU A 141 16.18 -9.35 -8.90
C LEU A 141 16.77 -8.85 -10.22
N ASP A 142 17.04 -9.77 -11.14
CA ASP A 142 17.59 -9.46 -12.46
C ASP A 142 16.59 -8.65 -13.29
N GLU A 143 15.29 -8.89 -13.08
CA GLU A 143 14.17 -8.13 -13.66
C GLU A 143 13.08 -7.89 -12.60
N VAL A 144 12.24 -6.89 -12.84
CA VAL A 144 11.06 -6.62 -11.98
C VAL A 144 10.01 -7.69 -12.23
N LEU A 145 9.65 -8.43 -11.20
CA LEU A 145 8.60 -9.45 -11.27
C LEU A 145 7.22 -8.86 -11.05
N PHE A 146 6.26 -9.28 -11.86
CA PHE A 146 4.84 -9.10 -11.62
C PHE A 146 4.30 -10.35 -10.91
N THR A 147 3.88 -10.20 -9.65
CA THR A 147 3.48 -11.30 -8.76
C THR A 147 2.11 -11.03 -8.17
N PRO A 148 1.05 -11.11 -8.98
CA PRO A 148 -0.30 -10.73 -8.56
C PRO A 148 -0.89 -11.69 -7.53
N THR A 149 -1.90 -11.18 -6.80
CA THR A 149 -2.76 -11.97 -5.92
C THR A 149 -4.22 -11.76 -6.29
N THR A 150 -5.07 -12.72 -5.94
CA THR A 150 -6.51 -12.47 -5.93
C THR A 150 -6.85 -11.41 -4.92
N LYS A 151 -7.97 -10.73 -5.11
CA LYS A 151 -8.54 -9.85 -4.09
C LYS A 151 -9.60 -10.62 -3.33
N ALA A 152 -9.21 -11.20 -2.20
CA ALA A 152 -10.10 -11.99 -1.37
C ALA A 152 -11.25 -11.15 -0.77
N ALA A 153 -12.34 -11.81 -0.40
CA ALA A 153 -13.39 -11.19 0.38
C ALA A 153 -12.86 -10.78 1.78
N ILE A 154 -13.54 -9.82 2.41
CA ILE A 154 -13.14 -9.37 3.75
C ILE A 154 -13.21 -10.55 4.73
N GLY A 155 -12.07 -10.93 5.27
CA GLY A 155 -11.92 -12.04 6.22
C GLY A 155 -11.17 -13.25 5.64
N ASP A 156 -10.99 -13.31 4.33
CA ASP A 156 -10.17 -14.31 3.65
C ASP A 156 -8.77 -13.75 3.35
N HIS A 157 -7.83 -14.64 3.00
CA HIS A 157 -6.48 -14.26 2.60
C HIS A 157 -6.36 -14.16 1.08
N ASP A 158 -5.62 -13.14 0.62
CA ASP A 158 -5.27 -13.01 -0.78
C ASP A 158 -4.35 -14.17 -1.20
N GLU A 159 -4.69 -14.84 -2.30
CA GLU A 159 -3.94 -15.98 -2.83
C GLU A 159 -3.02 -15.53 -3.96
N ALA A 160 -1.78 -16.00 -3.93
CA ALA A 160 -0.84 -15.76 -5.03
C ALA A 160 -1.33 -16.48 -6.29
N ILE A 161 -1.38 -15.75 -7.40
CA ILE A 161 -1.75 -16.27 -8.71
C ILE A 161 -0.66 -15.98 -9.73
N ASN A 162 -0.50 -16.89 -10.70
CA ASN A 162 0.43 -16.64 -11.81
C ASN A 162 -0.22 -15.82 -12.93
N PHE A 163 0.56 -15.47 -13.97
CA PHE A 163 0.04 -14.66 -15.08
C PHE A 163 -1.07 -15.36 -15.86
N ALA A 164 -1.00 -16.68 -16.06
CA ALA A 164 -2.04 -17.44 -16.78
C ALA A 164 -3.37 -17.44 -16.00
N GLU A 165 -3.33 -17.57 -14.68
CA GLU A 165 -4.50 -17.45 -13.81
C GLU A 165 -5.07 -16.02 -13.82
N THR A 166 -4.19 -15.00 -13.86
CA THR A 166 -4.63 -13.61 -14.05
C THR A 166 -5.37 -13.43 -15.38
N VAL A 167 -4.86 -14.03 -16.47
CA VAL A 167 -5.54 -14.01 -17.78
C VAL A 167 -6.93 -14.67 -17.71
N GLN A 168 -7.07 -15.75 -16.97
CA GLN A 168 -8.38 -16.40 -16.78
C GLN A 168 -9.39 -15.51 -16.05
N LEU A 169 -8.91 -14.71 -15.09
CA LEU A 169 -9.77 -13.81 -14.29
C LEU A 169 -10.21 -12.55 -15.05
N VAL A 170 -9.29 -11.91 -15.77
CA VAL A 170 -9.53 -10.56 -16.33
C VAL A 170 -9.39 -10.47 -17.85
N GLY A 171 -9.05 -11.55 -18.51
CA GLY A 171 -8.77 -11.62 -19.94
C GLY A 171 -7.34 -11.18 -20.29
N GLU A 172 -6.83 -11.69 -21.43
CA GLU A 172 -5.44 -11.52 -21.85
C GLU A 172 -5.01 -10.06 -21.98
N LYS A 173 -5.84 -9.24 -22.65
CA LYS A 173 -5.57 -7.82 -22.86
C LYS A 173 -5.43 -7.07 -21.54
N THR A 174 -6.36 -7.28 -20.61
CA THR A 174 -6.34 -6.62 -19.29
C THR A 174 -5.16 -7.12 -18.46
N ALA A 175 -4.89 -8.42 -18.43
CA ALA A 175 -3.78 -9.00 -17.69
C ALA A 175 -2.42 -8.44 -18.17
N ALA A 176 -2.21 -8.35 -19.48
CA ALA A 176 -1.01 -7.76 -20.05
C ALA A 176 -0.88 -6.28 -19.66
N LEU A 177 -1.97 -5.51 -19.76
CA LEU A 177 -1.99 -4.09 -19.40
C LEU A 177 -1.71 -3.89 -17.89
N LEU A 178 -2.25 -4.72 -17.02
CA LEU A 178 -1.97 -4.69 -15.58
C LEU A 178 -0.48 -4.95 -15.31
N ARG A 179 0.09 -6.00 -15.88
CA ARG A 179 1.50 -6.35 -15.72
C ARG A 179 2.41 -5.20 -16.16
N ASP A 180 2.24 -4.76 -17.41
CA ASP A 180 3.13 -3.79 -18.04
C ASP A 180 3.04 -2.43 -17.33
N THR A 181 1.83 -2.00 -16.93
CA THR A 181 1.63 -0.79 -16.14
C THR A 181 2.25 -0.91 -14.76
N THR A 182 2.04 -2.02 -14.05
CA THR A 182 2.60 -2.27 -12.72
C THR A 182 4.12 -2.20 -12.73
N VAL A 183 4.76 -2.91 -13.67
CA VAL A 183 6.22 -2.90 -13.83
C VAL A 183 6.73 -1.51 -14.18
N SER A 184 6.06 -0.80 -15.08
CA SER A 184 6.45 0.57 -15.47
C SER A 184 6.35 1.55 -14.31
N LEU A 185 5.24 1.56 -13.56
CA LEU A 185 5.06 2.45 -12.40
C LEU A 185 6.09 2.14 -11.31
N TYR A 186 6.29 0.85 -11.00
CA TYR A 186 7.28 0.42 -10.02
C TYR A 186 8.70 0.90 -10.42
N SER A 187 9.12 0.65 -11.66
CA SER A 187 10.47 1.00 -12.11
C SER A 187 10.73 2.50 -12.01
N LYS A 188 9.79 3.35 -12.46
CA LYS A 188 9.90 4.81 -12.34
C LYS A 188 9.99 5.25 -10.87
N ALA A 189 9.17 4.67 -10.00
CA ALA A 189 9.19 5.00 -8.57
C ALA A 189 10.47 4.52 -7.89
N ALA A 190 10.96 3.33 -8.24
CA ALA A 190 12.18 2.76 -7.67
C ALA A 190 13.42 3.59 -8.03
N ASP A 191 13.53 4.07 -9.28
CA ASP A 191 14.60 4.95 -9.71
C ASP A 191 14.55 6.28 -8.95
N TYR A 192 13.37 6.92 -8.90
CA TYR A 192 13.16 8.17 -8.17
C TYR A 192 13.49 8.06 -6.67
N ALA A 193 13.03 6.98 -6.03
CA ALA A 193 13.28 6.75 -4.60
C ALA A 193 14.75 6.47 -4.31
N ARG A 194 15.44 5.74 -5.22
CA ARG A 194 16.85 5.42 -5.08
C ARG A 194 17.74 6.66 -5.08
N GLU A 195 17.44 7.66 -5.90
CA GLU A 195 18.12 8.96 -5.90
C GLU A 195 17.96 9.71 -4.57
N ARG A 196 16.93 9.36 -3.79
CA ARG A 196 16.63 9.91 -2.45
C ARG A 196 17.06 9.00 -1.30
N GLY A 197 17.90 8.01 -1.61
CA GLY A 197 18.45 7.10 -0.61
C GLY A 197 17.48 6.02 -0.12
N ILE A 198 16.38 5.77 -0.85
CA ILE A 198 15.37 4.75 -0.52
C ILE A 198 15.30 3.69 -1.62
N ILE A 199 15.35 2.43 -1.22
CA ILE A 199 15.02 1.29 -2.05
C ILE A 199 13.54 0.96 -1.83
N ILE A 200 12.78 0.86 -2.92
CA ILE A 200 11.44 0.24 -2.92
C ILE A 200 11.66 -1.24 -3.27
N ALA A 201 11.52 -2.13 -2.31
CA ALA A 201 11.76 -3.55 -2.55
C ALA A 201 10.62 -4.21 -3.31
N ASP A 202 9.41 -3.93 -2.91
CA ASP A 202 8.17 -4.33 -3.58
C ASP A 202 7.06 -3.33 -3.26
N THR A 203 6.00 -3.40 -4.04
CA THR A 203 4.79 -2.60 -3.81
C THR A 203 3.56 -3.30 -4.40
N LYS A 204 2.39 -2.96 -3.87
CA LYS A 204 1.09 -3.36 -4.36
C LYS A 204 0.36 -2.17 -4.95
N PHE A 205 -0.14 -2.31 -6.17
CA PHE A 205 -1.07 -1.38 -6.81
C PHE A 205 -2.44 -2.01 -6.97
N GLU A 206 -3.47 -1.17 -6.98
CA GLU A 206 -4.82 -1.54 -7.34
C GLU A 206 -5.31 -0.67 -8.51
N PHE A 207 -6.02 -1.28 -9.42
CA PHE A 207 -6.54 -0.62 -10.61
C PHE A 207 -8.04 -0.80 -10.75
N GLY A 208 -8.68 0.19 -11.35
CA GLY A 208 -10.02 0.10 -11.90
C GLY A 208 -9.99 0.21 -13.42
N LEU A 209 -11.13 -0.05 -14.04
CA LEU A 209 -11.35 0.18 -15.46
C LEU A 209 -12.33 1.34 -15.65
N ASP A 210 -12.02 2.21 -16.59
CA ASP A 210 -12.95 3.22 -17.07
C ASP A 210 -13.90 2.62 -18.12
N ALA A 211 -14.90 3.38 -18.53
CA ALA A 211 -15.89 2.96 -19.51
C ALA A 211 -15.29 2.58 -20.87
N ASP A 212 -14.16 3.16 -21.24
CA ASP A 212 -13.40 2.87 -22.45
C ASP A 212 -12.41 1.69 -22.31
N GLY A 213 -12.37 1.05 -21.13
CA GLY A 213 -11.45 -0.05 -20.81
C GLY A 213 -10.01 0.38 -20.47
N SER A 214 -9.75 1.69 -20.34
CA SER A 214 -8.46 2.18 -19.86
C SER A 214 -8.28 1.94 -18.36
N LEU A 215 -7.04 1.67 -17.93
CA LEU A 215 -6.72 1.53 -16.52
C LEU A 215 -6.78 2.87 -15.80
N ILE A 216 -7.37 2.83 -14.60
CA ILE A 216 -7.37 3.90 -13.62
C ILE A 216 -6.59 3.43 -12.40
N LEU A 217 -5.52 4.14 -12.05
CA LEU A 217 -4.81 3.90 -10.79
C LEU A 217 -5.71 4.28 -9.62
N ALA A 218 -5.90 3.36 -8.70
CA ALA A 218 -6.84 3.52 -7.59
C ALA A 218 -6.20 3.12 -6.26
N ASP A 219 -6.94 3.34 -5.19
CA ASP A 219 -6.57 3.01 -3.82
C ASP A 219 -5.31 3.75 -3.35
N GLU A 220 -4.55 3.18 -2.42
CA GLU A 220 -3.29 3.74 -1.95
C GLU A 220 -2.15 3.42 -2.92
N VAL A 221 -1.19 4.33 -3.01
CA VAL A 221 -0.08 4.23 -3.96
C VAL A 221 1.24 4.42 -3.24
N LEU A 222 2.09 3.38 -3.24
CA LEU A 222 3.48 3.41 -2.76
C LEU A 222 3.61 4.03 -1.36
N THR A 223 2.81 3.52 -0.43
CA THR A 223 2.84 3.93 0.97
C THR A 223 3.64 2.94 1.82
N PRO A 224 4.05 3.32 3.04
CA PRO A 224 4.64 2.37 4.00
C PRO A 224 3.73 1.19 4.39
N ASP A 225 2.44 1.23 4.08
CA ASP A 225 1.51 0.12 4.32
C ASP A 225 1.46 -0.85 3.13
N SER A 226 1.59 -0.36 1.90
CA SER A 226 1.51 -1.15 0.66
C SER A 226 2.88 -1.52 0.05
N SER A 227 3.98 -1.02 0.62
CA SER A 227 5.33 -1.16 0.04
C SER A 227 6.37 -1.44 1.12
N ARG A 228 7.50 -2.05 0.72
CA ARG A 228 8.69 -2.16 1.56
C ARG A 228 9.71 -1.11 1.14
N PHE A 229 10.08 -0.26 2.09
CA PHE A 229 11.07 0.80 1.90
C PHE A 229 12.30 0.54 2.76
N TRP A 230 13.47 0.51 2.13
CA TRP A 230 14.75 0.30 2.83
C TRP A 230 15.69 1.48 2.60
N PRO A 231 16.41 1.95 3.62
CA PRO A 231 17.48 2.92 3.41
C PRO A 231 18.60 2.29 2.58
N VAL A 232 19.03 2.97 1.52
CA VAL A 232 20.18 2.54 0.71
C VAL A 232 21.45 2.37 1.57
N SER A 233 21.63 3.26 2.56
CA SER A 233 22.83 3.30 3.43
C SER A 233 23.01 2.07 4.33
N SER A 234 21.94 1.32 4.60
CA SER A 234 21.97 0.13 5.48
C SER A 234 21.56 -1.15 4.76
N TYR A 235 21.32 -1.07 3.46
CA TYR A 235 20.97 -2.23 2.65
C TYR A 235 22.15 -3.17 2.48
N ALA A 236 21.93 -4.47 2.72
CA ALA A 236 22.87 -5.54 2.43
C ALA A 236 22.12 -6.81 2.05
N VAL A 237 22.62 -7.49 1.02
CA VAL A 237 22.12 -8.81 0.60
C VAL A 237 22.36 -9.83 1.70
N GLY A 238 21.46 -10.79 1.86
CA GLY A 238 21.54 -11.86 2.87
C GLY A 238 21.05 -11.42 4.27
N LYS A 239 20.70 -10.16 4.45
CA LYS A 239 20.19 -9.61 5.73
C LYS A 239 18.77 -9.09 5.60
N ASN A 240 18.07 -8.94 6.72
CA ASN A 240 16.84 -8.17 6.77
C ASN A 240 17.21 -6.68 6.86
N PRO A 241 16.98 -5.87 5.81
CA PRO A 241 17.32 -4.45 5.88
C PRO A 241 16.44 -3.75 6.93
N PRO A 242 16.98 -2.73 7.64
CA PRO A 242 16.13 -1.82 8.41
C PRO A 242 15.06 -1.23 7.51
N SER A 243 13.85 -1.07 8.03
CA SER A 243 12.70 -0.71 7.20
C SER A 243 12.15 0.67 7.54
N LEU A 244 11.72 1.42 6.52
CA LEU A 244 10.98 2.67 6.64
C LEU A 244 9.46 2.46 6.42
N ASP A 245 8.98 1.28 6.79
CA ASP A 245 7.61 0.85 6.64
C ASP A 245 7.10 0.12 7.90
N LYS A 246 6.05 -0.65 7.76
CA LYS A 246 5.38 -1.40 8.82
C LYS A 246 6.20 -2.56 9.42
N GLN A 247 7.37 -2.87 8.86
CA GLN A 247 8.19 -4.00 9.33
C GLN A 247 8.63 -3.82 10.78
N TYR A 248 8.91 -2.58 11.22
CA TYR A 248 9.26 -2.30 12.60
C TYR A 248 8.20 -2.78 13.60
N VAL A 249 6.92 -2.57 13.28
CA VAL A 249 5.81 -3.08 14.12
C VAL A 249 5.71 -4.59 14.04
N ARG A 250 5.92 -5.19 12.86
CA ARG A 250 5.94 -6.66 12.73
C ARG A 250 7.05 -7.29 13.55
N ASP A 251 8.26 -6.74 13.49
CA ASP A 251 9.41 -7.22 14.25
C ASP A 251 9.16 -7.16 15.76
N TRP A 252 8.51 -6.08 16.24
CA TRP A 252 8.11 -5.97 17.63
C TRP A 252 7.07 -7.03 18.01
N LEU A 253 6.04 -7.25 17.18
CA LEU A 253 5.02 -8.28 17.41
C LEU A 253 5.64 -9.68 17.46
N ASP A 254 6.58 -9.97 16.56
CA ASP A 254 7.30 -11.24 16.55
C ASP A 254 8.19 -11.39 17.80
N SER A 255 8.81 -10.30 18.27
CA SER A 255 9.66 -10.31 19.49
C SER A 255 8.91 -10.67 20.77
N ILE A 256 7.60 -10.37 20.81
CA ILE A 256 6.72 -10.77 21.95
C ILE A 256 6.01 -12.10 21.70
N ASN A 257 6.39 -12.84 20.63
CA ASN A 257 5.75 -14.10 20.22
C ASN A 257 4.24 -13.96 19.99
N PHE A 258 3.79 -12.86 19.37
CA PHE A 258 2.38 -12.68 19.03
C PHE A 258 1.94 -13.76 18.05
N ASN A 259 0.83 -14.41 18.32
CA ASN A 259 0.32 -15.56 17.55
C ASN A 259 -0.38 -15.19 16.24
N HIS A 260 -0.34 -13.91 15.82
CA HIS A 260 -0.96 -13.35 14.62
C HIS A 260 -2.50 -13.53 14.56
N GLN A 261 -3.15 -13.68 15.71
CA GLN A 261 -4.61 -13.82 15.82
C GLN A 261 -5.21 -12.70 16.67
N PRO A 262 -6.45 -12.25 16.36
CA PRO A 262 -7.16 -11.32 17.23
C PRO A 262 -7.42 -11.91 18.63
N PRO A 263 -7.42 -11.06 19.69
CA PRO A 263 -7.18 -9.62 19.68
C PRO A 263 -5.70 -9.26 19.57
N GLY A 264 -5.38 -8.18 18.83
CA GLY A 264 -4.01 -7.66 18.76
C GLY A 264 -3.58 -7.02 20.09
N PRO A 265 -2.28 -7.05 20.42
CA PRO A 265 -1.76 -6.37 21.60
C PRO A 265 -1.75 -4.86 21.45
N VAL A 266 -1.73 -4.13 22.56
CA VAL A 266 -1.48 -2.69 22.58
C VAL A 266 0.01 -2.45 22.36
N LEU A 267 0.36 -1.57 21.40
CA LEU A 267 1.74 -1.17 21.19
C LEU A 267 2.20 -0.24 22.34
N PRO A 268 3.42 -0.41 22.85
CA PRO A 268 4.04 0.56 23.76
C PRO A 268 4.20 1.93 23.13
N ASP A 269 4.23 2.98 23.94
CA ASP A 269 4.32 4.37 23.47
C ASP A 269 5.61 4.66 22.68
N ASP A 270 6.71 4.03 23.03
CA ASP A 270 7.98 4.12 22.31
C ASP A 270 7.90 3.47 20.92
N VAL A 271 7.21 2.33 20.80
CA VAL A 271 6.95 1.67 19.51
C VAL A 271 6.04 2.53 18.63
N ILE A 272 4.99 3.12 19.19
CA ILE A 272 4.09 4.05 18.48
C ILE A 272 4.87 5.27 18.00
N SER A 273 5.65 5.90 18.89
CA SER A 273 6.43 7.09 18.59
C SER A 273 7.47 6.81 17.50
N ARG A 274 8.19 5.70 17.61
CA ARG A 274 9.17 5.29 16.60
C ARG A 274 8.54 4.96 15.26
N THR A 275 7.39 4.30 15.25
CA THR A 275 6.64 4.03 14.02
C THR A 275 6.22 5.34 13.35
N ARG A 276 5.71 6.32 14.12
CA ARG A 276 5.38 7.64 13.60
C ARG A 276 6.57 8.34 12.96
N GLU A 277 7.73 8.35 13.62
CA GLU A 277 8.97 8.92 13.07
C GLU A 277 9.36 8.27 11.74
N ILE A 278 9.30 6.93 11.66
CA ILE A 278 9.60 6.17 10.45
C ILE A 278 8.69 6.60 9.29
N TYR A 279 7.38 6.72 9.52
CA TYR A 279 6.41 7.12 8.50
C TYR A 279 6.60 8.56 8.04
N LEU A 280 6.83 9.49 8.98
CA LEU A 280 7.12 10.89 8.66
C LEU A 280 8.42 11.03 7.88
N LYS A 281 9.46 10.27 8.25
CA LYS A 281 10.73 10.26 7.54
C LYS A 281 10.56 9.73 6.11
N ALA A 282 9.86 8.62 5.92
CA ALA A 282 9.59 8.08 4.59
C ALA A 282 8.85 9.10 3.70
N PHE A 283 7.85 9.78 4.25
CA PHE A 283 7.11 10.82 3.54
C PHE A 283 8.01 11.99 3.13
N LYS A 284 8.79 12.52 4.09
CA LYS A 284 9.69 13.65 3.84
C LYS A 284 10.77 13.32 2.81
N ASP A 285 11.42 12.17 2.95
CA ASP A 285 12.50 11.75 2.06
C ASP A 285 11.99 11.54 0.62
N LEU A 286 10.80 10.93 0.45
CA LEU A 286 10.22 10.67 -0.86
C LEU A 286 9.60 11.92 -1.50
N SER A 287 8.79 12.66 -0.75
CA SER A 287 8.02 13.78 -1.33
C SER A 287 8.75 15.12 -1.27
N GLY A 288 9.73 15.28 -0.38
CA GLY A 288 10.36 16.57 -0.06
C GLY A 288 9.44 17.55 0.69
N ARG A 289 8.25 17.08 1.14
CA ARG A 289 7.19 17.91 1.74
C ARG A 289 7.05 17.60 3.23
N GLU A 290 6.41 18.51 3.97
CA GLU A 290 5.91 18.24 5.33
C GLU A 290 4.41 17.90 5.26
N ILE A 291 3.92 17.11 6.22
CA ILE A 291 2.48 16.78 6.28
C ILE A 291 1.65 18.01 6.68
N VAL A 292 0.44 18.07 6.15
CA VAL A 292 -0.55 19.13 6.46
C VAL A 292 -1.45 18.71 7.61
#